data_93dac5dda8c102f313a51db1e604ff14
#
_entry.id   93dac5dda8c102f313a51db1e604ff14
#
_cell.length_a   1.000
_cell.length_b   1.000
_cell.length_c   1.000
_cell.angle_alpha   90.00
_cell.angle_beta   90.00
_cell.angle_gamma   90.00
#
_symmetry.space_group_name_H-M   'P 1'
#
loop_
_entity.id
_entity.type
_entity.pdbx_description
1 polymer ?
#
loop_
_entity_poly.entity_id
_entity_poly.type
_entity_poly.pdbx_seq_one_letter_code
_entity_poly.pdbx_strand_id
1 'polypeptide(L)'
;MKANYITPAVTLFQEDGMLDLESQGKLFEHLIANGIDGILVQGSIGEFFAMNLEMRKELAGFAIRSIAHRVRCIIGTASMVESEIVPYSNWCLEQGADAVMIISPYYFRFDDASLFRFYDELFSQIHGAVYIYNFPDRTGYSISPQVVLELRRKHDNLKGIKDTISGMDHTRELIKAVKSEFPDFEVFSGFDDNAAHNVLSGGDGIIGGLSNVVPELCSAWIRAMRENDAEGIAAGQQQINRLFDIYAVGSLFVPIIKEGCRLRGVVGNSICTKPIPEVTAEQTEEIRKILAREGITV
;
A
#
# COMPACT_ATOMS: atom_id res chain seq x y z
N MET A 1 20.90 -5.92 1.58
CA MET A 1 19.95 -6.13 0.46
C MET A 1 19.18 -4.83 0.20
N LYS A 2 18.62 -4.65 -1.00
CA LYS A 2 17.64 -3.55 -1.27
C LYS A 2 16.31 -3.95 -0.63
N ALA A 3 15.79 -3.14 0.26
CA ALA A 3 14.55 -3.42 0.96
C ALA A 3 13.88 -2.11 1.39
N ASN A 4 12.57 -1.97 1.17
CA ASN A 4 11.80 -0.80 1.57
C ASN A 4 10.49 -1.22 2.21
N TYR A 5 10.04 -0.44 3.18
CA TYR A 5 8.68 -0.54 3.73
C TYR A 5 7.91 0.72 3.39
N ILE A 6 6.89 0.58 2.56
CA ILE A 6 5.97 1.66 2.21
C ILE A 6 4.65 1.40 2.92
N THR A 7 4.17 2.40 3.67
CA THR A 7 2.89 2.29 4.37
C THR A 7 1.75 2.69 3.44
N PRO A 8 0.81 1.80 3.11
CA PRO A 8 -0.47 2.21 2.55
C PRO A 8 -1.29 2.83 3.68
N ALA A 9 -1.27 4.16 3.78
CA ALA A 9 -1.88 4.87 4.89
C ALA A 9 -3.40 4.73 4.90
N VAL A 10 -3.99 4.54 6.08
CA VAL A 10 -5.43 4.67 6.28
C VAL A 10 -5.86 6.12 6.04
N THR A 11 -7.09 6.33 5.59
CA THR A 11 -7.70 7.66 5.49
C THR A 11 -8.57 7.91 6.71
N LEU A 12 -8.45 9.08 7.31
CA LEU A 12 -9.18 9.44 8.53
C LEU A 12 -10.34 10.37 8.20
N PHE A 13 -11.49 10.10 8.82
CA PHE A 13 -12.73 10.82 8.60
C PHE A 13 -13.29 11.37 9.91
N GLN A 14 -14.03 12.47 9.82
CA GLN A 14 -14.86 13.01 10.87
C GLN A 14 -16.22 12.28 10.92
N GLU A 15 -17.02 12.51 11.95
CA GLU A 15 -18.33 11.89 12.11
C GLU A 15 -19.32 12.23 10.97
N ASP A 16 -19.16 13.39 10.35
CA ASP A 16 -19.95 13.82 9.20
C ASP A 16 -19.48 13.22 7.85
N GLY A 17 -18.41 12.42 7.88
CA GLY A 17 -17.82 11.77 6.70
C GLY A 17 -16.84 12.66 5.91
N MET A 18 -16.54 13.87 6.38
CA MET A 18 -15.49 14.70 5.80
C MET A 18 -14.10 14.20 6.22
N LEU A 19 -13.06 14.61 5.49
CA LEU A 19 -11.67 14.24 5.80
C LEU A 19 -11.24 14.89 7.14
N ASP A 20 -10.61 14.11 8.01
CA ASP A 20 -9.90 14.60 9.19
C ASP A 20 -8.43 14.83 8.84
N LEU A 21 -8.15 15.95 8.21
CA LEU A 21 -6.79 16.28 7.74
C LEU A 21 -5.82 16.55 8.90
N GLU A 22 -6.29 16.99 10.06
CA GLU A 22 -5.45 17.19 11.24
C GLU A 22 -4.90 15.84 11.74
N SER A 23 -5.79 14.87 11.97
CA SER A 23 -5.41 13.53 12.39
C SER A 23 -4.61 12.81 11.30
N GLN A 24 -4.94 13.05 10.02
CA GLN A 24 -4.18 12.52 8.88
C GLN A 24 -2.72 13.03 8.88
N GLY A 25 -2.51 14.29 9.19
CA GLY A 25 -1.17 14.87 9.33
C GLY A 25 -0.37 14.22 10.49
N LYS A 26 -1.03 14.01 11.64
CA LYS A 26 -0.40 13.31 12.79
C LYS A 26 0.02 11.89 12.42
N LEU A 27 -0.81 11.17 11.65
CA LEU A 27 -0.46 9.84 11.15
C LEU A 27 0.78 9.90 10.24
N PHE A 28 0.83 10.82 9.28
CA PHE A 28 1.99 10.95 8.41
C PHE A 28 3.27 11.26 9.19
N GLU A 29 3.22 12.18 10.15
CA GLU A 29 4.36 12.49 11.03
C GLU A 29 4.80 11.27 11.84
N HIS A 30 3.85 10.51 12.41
CA HIS A 30 4.14 9.29 13.14
C HIS A 30 4.87 8.25 12.26
N LEU A 31 4.40 8.03 11.04
CA LEU A 31 5.02 7.10 10.09
C LEU A 31 6.45 7.52 9.73
N ILE A 32 6.63 8.80 9.39
CA ILE A 32 7.94 9.36 9.00
C ILE A 32 8.92 9.28 10.17
N ALA A 33 8.49 9.68 11.38
CA ALA A 33 9.32 9.66 12.58
C ALA A 33 9.78 8.24 12.97
N ASN A 34 9.01 7.22 12.61
CA ASN A 34 9.34 5.82 12.84
C ASN A 34 10.13 5.16 11.70
N GLY A 35 10.56 5.92 10.69
CA GLY A 35 11.52 5.48 9.69
C GLY A 35 10.95 4.64 8.55
N ILE A 36 9.68 4.83 8.21
CA ILE A 36 9.06 4.26 7.00
C ILE A 36 9.64 4.91 5.75
N ASP A 37 9.89 4.14 4.70
CA ASP A 37 10.56 4.61 3.46
C ASP A 37 9.63 5.35 2.50
N GLY A 38 8.33 5.16 2.65
CA GLY A 38 7.34 5.81 1.80
C GLY A 38 5.92 5.63 2.30
N ILE A 39 5.03 6.46 1.80
CA ILE A 39 3.60 6.45 2.12
C ILE A 39 2.82 6.36 0.81
N LEU A 40 1.97 5.34 0.69
CA LEU A 40 0.96 5.22 -0.36
C LEU A 40 -0.35 5.75 0.18
N VAL A 41 -0.83 6.86 -0.35
CA VAL A 41 -2.12 7.47 0.00
C VAL A 41 -3.17 7.02 -1.00
N GLN A 42 -4.40 6.80 -0.56
CA GLN A 42 -5.51 6.33 -1.42
C GLN A 42 -5.28 4.93 -2.02
N GLY A 43 -4.66 4.04 -1.24
CA GLY A 43 -4.71 2.60 -1.52
C GLY A 43 -6.07 1.99 -1.09
N SER A 44 -6.20 0.67 -1.17
CA SER A 44 -7.42 -0.04 -0.73
C SER A 44 -7.71 0.20 0.75
N ILE A 45 -6.70 0.17 1.61
CA ILE A 45 -6.84 0.48 3.03
C ILE A 45 -7.14 1.96 3.29
N GLY A 46 -6.77 2.84 2.35
CA GLY A 46 -7.10 4.27 2.35
C GLY A 46 -8.47 4.59 1.76
N GLU A 47 -9.30 3.59 1.49
CA GLU A 47 -10.70 3.74 1.07
C GLU A 47 -10.93 4.59 -0.20
N PHE A 48 -9.97 4.55 -1.15
CA PHE A 48 -10.05 5.34 -2.38
C PHE A 48 -11.38 5.15 -3.14
N PHE A 49 -11.94 3.94 -3.09
CA PHE A 49 -13.15 3.53 -3.80
C PHE A 49 -14.44 4.19 -3.27
N ALA A 50 -14.40 4.78 -2.08
CA ALA A 50 -15.54 5.39 -1.42
C ALA A 50 -15.48 6.94 -1.37
N MET A 51 -14.42 7.52 -1.92
CA MET A 51 -14.23 8.97 -2.00
C MET A 51 -14.53 9.48 -3.41
N ASN A 52 -15.24 10.60 -3.51
CA ASN A 52 -15.37 11.33 -4.78
C ASN A 52 -14.04 12.00 -5.18
N LEU A 53 -13.94 12.46 -6.42
CA LEU A 53 -12.70 13.02 -6.96
C LEU A 53 -12.23 14.28 -6.21
N GLU A 54 -13.15 15.12 -5.71
CA GLU A 54 -12.81 16.33 -4.94
C GLU A 54 -12.14 15.97 -3.61
N MET A 55 -12.73 15.05 -2.84
CA MET A 55 -12.13 14.53 -1.60
C MET A 55 -10.76 13.89 -1.88
N ARG A 56 -10.64 13.15 -2.98
CA ARG A 56 -9.37 12.52 -3.37
C ARG A 56 -8.30 13.57 -3.69
N LYS A 57 -8.63 14.64 -4.39
CA LYS A 57 -7.72 15.76 -4.66
C LYS A 57 -7.34 16.50 -3.39
N GLU A 58 -8.29 16.75 -2.50
CA GLU A 58 -8.04 17.39 -1.21
C GLU A 58 -7.03 16.60 -0.38
N LEU A 59 -7.28 15.28 -0.20
CA LEU A 59 -6.39 14.39 0.53
C LEU A 59 -5.01 14.27 -0.12
N ALA A 60 -4.95 14.10 -1.45
CA ALA A 60 -3.68 13.99 -2.17
C ALA A 60 -2.85 15.27 -2.06
N GLY A 61 -3.46 16.43 -2.29
CA GLY A 61 -2.79 17.73 -2.15
C GLY A 61 -2.30 17.97 -0.72
N PHE A 62 -3.08 17.62 0.29
CA PHE A 62 -2.67 17.67 1.69
C PHE A 62 -1.49 16.73 1.97
N ALA A 63 -1.56 15.47 1.53
CA ALA A 63 -0.52 14.47 1.74
C ALA A 63 0.81 14.89 1.11
N ILE A 64 0.80 15.33 -0.15
CA ILE A 64 2.00 15.79 -0.86
C ILE A 64 2.69 16.94 -0.10
N ARG A 65 1.93 17.94 0.33
CA ARG A 65 2.48 19.07 1.12
C ARG A 65 2.98 18.65 2.50
N SER A 66 2.28 17.72 3.18
CA SER A 66 2.66 17.28 4.52
C SER A 66 3.86 16.35 4.50
N ILE A 67 3.93 15.42 3.55
CA ILE A 67 5.06 14.49 3.41
C ILE A 67 6.32 15.23 2.90
N ALA A 68 6.13 16.20 1.98
CA ALA A 68 7.16 17.14 1.53
C ALA A 68 8.50 16.47 1.14
N HIS A 69 8.44 15.37 0.39
CA HIS A 69 9.60 14.56 -0.06
C HIS A 69 10.51 14.03 1.07
N ARG A 70 10.07 14.06 2.34
CA ARG A 70 10.83 13.47 3.46
C ARG A 70 10.91 11.94 3.35
N VAL A 71 9.87 11.34 2.78
CA VAL A 71 9.81 9.94 2.35
C VAL A 71 9.07 9.89 1.02
N ARG A 72 9.13 8.76 0.31
CA ARG A 72 8.43 8.60 -0.98
C ARG A 72 6.91 8.78 -0.80
N CYS A 73 6.32 9.69 -1.56
CA CYS A 73 4.88 9.94 -1.60
C CYS A 73 4.27 9.35 -2.88
N ILE A 74 3.48 8.28 -2.72
CA ILE A 74 2.79 7.61 -3.83
C ILE A 74 1.29 7.86 -3.68
N ILE A 75 0.61 8.24 -4.75
CA ILE A 75 -0.84 8.47 -4.73
C ILE A 75 -1.55 7.38 -5.56
N GLY A 76 -2.52 6.71 -4.95
CA GLY A 76 -3.43 5.80 -5.67
C GLY A 76 -4.40 6.60 -6.53
N THR A 77 -4.31 6.46 -7.87
CA THR A 77 -5.11 7.27 -8.80
C THR A 77 -6.12 6.45 -9.62
N ALA A 78 -6.29 5.18 -9.28
CA ALA A 78 -7.25 4.31 -9.96
C ALA A 78 -8.69 4.82 -9.87
N SER A 79 -9.46 4.62 -10.93
CA SER A 79 -10.91 4.84 -10.99
C SER A 79 -11.53 3.81 -11.92
N MET A 80 -12.81 3.48 -11.72
CA MET A 80 -13.61 2.74 -12.73
C MET A 80 -14.12 3.66 -13.84
N VAL A 81 -14.00 4.97 -13.67
CA VAL A 81 -14.22 5.98 -14.70
C VAL A 81 -12.88 6.31 -15.33
N GLU A 82 -12.54 5.62 -16.42
CA GLU A 82 -11.21 5.69 -17.05
C GLU A 82 -10.75 7.12 -17.37
N SER A 83 -11.68 7.97 -17.83
CA SER A 83 -11.41 9.37 -18.16
C SER A 83 -10.92 10.22 -16.95
N GLU A 84 -11.06 9.73 -15.72
CA GLU A 84 -10.56 10.41 -14.52
C GLU A 84 -9.09 10.06 -14.26
N ILE A 85 -8.60 8.87 -14.67
CA ILE A 85 -7.31 8.33 -14.24
C ILE A 85 -6.14 9.21 -14.69
N VAL A 86 -6.05 9.48 -16.00
CA VAL A 86 -4.93 10.26 -16.57
C VAL A 86 -4.91 11.69 -16.05
N PRO A 87 -6.01 12.48 -16.09
CA PRO A 87 -6.00 13.84 -15.56
C PRO A 87 -5.66 13.91 -14.08
N TYR A 88 -6.18 12.98 -13.28
CA TYR A 88 -5.90 12.94 -11.85
C TYR A 88 -4.46 12.52 -11.55
N SER A 89 -3.92 11.53 -12.28
CA SER A 89 -2.53 11.10 -12.14
C SER A 89 -1.56 12.24 -12.46
N ASN A 90 -1.75 12.92 -13.59
CA ASN A 90 -0.91 14.05 -13.99
C ASN A 90 -1.01 15.20 -13.00
N TRP A 91 -2.22 15.51 -12.52
CA TRP A 91 -2.40 16.51 -11.48
C TRP A 91 -1.63 16.16 -10.19
N CYS A 92 -1.68 14.90 -9.71
CA CYS A 92 -0.92 14.49 -8.52
C CYS A 92 0.59 14.66 -8.73
N LEU A 93 1.10 14.26 -9.90
CA LEU A 93 2.53 14.40 -10.24
C LEU A 93 2.95 15.87 -10.33
N GLU A 94 2.13 16.74 -10.92
CA GLU A 94 2.35 18.19 -10.99
C GLU A 94 2.33 18.84 -9.60
N GLN A 95 1.53 18.32 -8.66
CA GLN A 95 1.53 18.78 -7.26
C GLN A 95 2.77 18.30 -6.49
N GLY A 96 3.58 17.40 -7.02
CA GLY A 96 4.82 16.90 -6.42
C GLY A 96 4.72 15.51 -5.80
N ALA A 97 3.76 14.67 -6.20
CA ALA A 97 3.82 13.24 -5.87
C ALA A 97 5.04 12.60 -6.55
N ASP A 98 5.75 11.71 -5.84
CA ASP A 98 6.91 10.99 -6.40
C ASP A 98 6.48 9.95 -7.42
N ALA A 99 5.29 9.39 -7.28
CA ALA A 99 4.69 8.44 -8.20
C ALA A 99 3.17 8.32 -8.02
N VAL A 100 2.53 7.69 -8.99
CA VAL A 100 1.13 7.27 -8.89
C VAL A 100 1.02 5.75 -8.98
N MET A 101 -0.06 5.17 -8.41
CA MET A 101 -0.32 3.73 -8.42
C MET A 101 -1.74 3.45 -8.92
N ILE A 102 -1.85 2.51 -9.87
CA ILE A 102 -3.12 2.19 -10.52
C ILE A 102 -3.40 0.70 -10.36
N ILE A 103 -4.53 0.37 -9.69
CA ILE A 103 -5.05 -1.00 -9.63
C ILE A 103 -5.73 -1.34 -10.95
N SER A 104 -5.64 -2.62 -11.36
CA SER A 104 -6.37 -3.13 -12.51
C SER A 104 -7.87 -2.88 -12.37
N PRO A 105 -8.63 -2.68 -13.47
CA PRO A 105 -10.07 -2.57 -13.39
C PRO A 105 -10.69 -3.74 -12.62
N TYR A 106 -11.70 -3.49 -11.83
CA TYR A 106 -12.38 -4.50 -11.00
C TYR A 106 -13.87 -4.59 -11.39
N TYR A 107 -14.63 -5.48 -10.77
CA TYR A 107 -16.00 -5.83 -11.04
C TYR A 107 -16.14 -6.89 -12.15
N PHE A 108 -15.50 -6.75 -13.31
CA PHE A 108 -15.42 -7.78 -14.35
C PHE A 108 -13.99 -8.28 -14.50
N ARG A 109 -13.85 -9.56 -14.79
CA ARG A 109 -12.55 -10.16 -15.12
C ARG A 109 -12.16 -9.78 -16.55
N PHE A 110 -10.95 -9.24 -16.72
CA PHE A 110 -10.34 -8.94 -18.01
C PHE A 110 -9.25 -9.95 -18.36
N ASP A 111 -9.05 -10.16 -19.66
CA ASP A 111 -7.94 -10.95 -20.18
C ASP A 111 -6.66 -10.11 -20.33
N ASP A 112 -5.54 -10.79 -20.54
CA ASP A 112 -4.23 -10.15 -20.68
C ASP A 112 -4.18 -9.11 -21.80
N ALA A 113 -4.83 -9.38 -22.94
CA ALA A 113 -4.85 -8.45 -24.06
C ALA A 113 -5.60 -7.16 -23.73
N SER A 114 -6.70 -7.26 -22.97
CA SER A 114 -7.46 -6.11 -22.50
C SER A 114 -6.71 -5.32 -21.43
N LEU A 115 -6.03 -6.02 -20.51
CA LEU A 115 -5.18 -5.37 -19.50
C LEU A 115 -3.98 -4.66 -20.11
N PHE A 116 -3.35 -5.28 -21.10
CA PHE A 116 -2.26 -4.62 -21.82
C PHE A 116 -2.74 -3.32 -22.46
N ARG A 117 -3.85 -3.34 -23.22
CA ARG A 117 -4.42 -2.13 -23.85
C ARG A 117 -4.77 -1.05 -22.85
N PHE A 118 -5.42 -1.43 -21.73
CA PHE A 118 -5.78 -0.50 -20.66
C PHE A 118 -4.55 0.24 -20.10
N TYR A 119 -3.54 -0.50 -19.68
CA TYR A 119 -2.34 0.11 -19.12
C TYR A 119 -1.49 0.84 -20.17
N ASP A 120 -1.43 0.32 -21.38
CA ASP A 120 -0.71 0.95 -22.51
C ASP A 120 -1.26 2.33 -22.82
N GLU A 121 -2.59 2.47 -22.88
CA GLU A 121 -3.25 3.74 -23.10
C GLU A 121 -3.02 4.74 -21.97
N LEU A 122 -3.11 4.29 -20.71
CA LEU A 122 -2.87 5.15 -19.54
C LEU A 122 -1.41 5.61 -19.48
N PHE A 123 -0.45 4.67 -19.60
CA PHE A 123 0.96 4.99 -19.40
C PHE A 123 1.55 5.86 -20.50
N SER A 124 0.98 5.82 -21.71
CA SER A 124 1.34 6.73 -22.81
C SER A 124 0.99 8.20 -22.52
N GLN A 125 0.08 8.47 -21.59
CA GLN A 125 -0.46 9.79 -21.29
C GLN A 125 -0.07 10.31 -19.88
N ILE A 126 0.50 9.45 -19.03
CA ILE A 126 0.96 9.83 -17.68
C ILE A 126 2.40 10.30 -17.73
N HIS A 127 2.67 11.53 -17.25
CA HIS A 127 3.95 12.22 -17.38
C HIS A 127 4.85 12.10 -16.14
N GLY A 128 4.95 10.89 -15.54
CA GLY A 128 5.79 10.63 -14.37
C GLY A 128 5.78 9.17 -13.97
N ALA A 129 6.41 8.85 -12.84
CA ALA A 129 6.53 7.47 -12.38
C ALA A 129 5.16 6.86 -12.05
N VAL A 130 4.91 5.66 -12.57
CA VAL A 130 3.68 4.92 -12.33
C VAL A 130 3.97 3.50 -11.88
N TYR A 131 3.11 2.98 -11.00
CA TYR A 131 3.13 1.60 -10.51
C TYR A 131 1.82 0.90 -10.83
N ILE A 132 1.92 -0.37 -11.20
CA ILE A 132 0.76 -1.26 -11.27
C ILE A 132 0.43 -1.76 -9.86
N TYR A 133 -0.86 -1.92 -9.57
CA TYR A 133 -1.31 -2.61 -8.37
C TYR A 133 -2.09 -3.87 -8.75
N ASN A 134 -1.52 -5.03 -8.45
CA ASN A 134 -2.16 -6.33 -8.60
C ASN A 134 -2.76 -6.77 -7.27
N PHE A 135 -4.07 -7.01 -7.24
CA PHE A 135 -4.77 -7.50 -6.05
C PHE A 135 -5.93 -8.42 -6.45
N PRO A 136 -5.67 -9.69 -6.78
CA PRO A 136 -6.67 -10.61 -7.33
C PRO A 136 -7.87 -10.85 -6.41
N ASP A 137 -7.72 -10.79 -5.09
CA ASP A 137 -8.84 -10.90 -4.14
C ASP A 137 -9.86 -9.75 -4.26
N ARG A 138 -9.51 -8.68 -4.94
CA ARG A 138 -10.38 -7.50 -5.15
C ARG A 138 -10.77 -7.32 -6.60
N THR A 139 -9.88 -7.64 -7.53
CA THR A 139 -10.14 -7.53 -8.97
C THR A 139 -10.76 -8.80 -9.57
N GLY A 140 -10.61 -9.96 -8.89
CA GLY A 140 -11.08 -11.27 -9.37
C GLY A 140 -10.11 -11.95 -10.34
N TYR A 141 -8.95 -11.36 -10.63
CA TYR A 141 -7.92 -11.90 -11.52
C TYR A 141 -6.56 -11.23 -11.25
N SER A 142 -5.47 -11.88 -11.68
CA SER A 142 -4.12 -11.30 -11.68
C SER A 142 -3.73 -10.80 -13.05
N ILE A 143 -2.88 -9.77 -13.11
CA ILE A 143 -2.13 -9.41 -14.32
C ILE A 143 -0.96 -10.39 -14.47
N SER A 144 -0.74 -10.93 -15.67
CA SER A 144 0.35 -11.86 -15.88
C SER A 144 1.73 -11.18 -15.87
N PRO A 145 2.80 -11.87 -15.42
CA PRO A 145 4.17 -11.35 -15.51
C PRO A 145 4.59 -10.96 -16.93
N GLN A 146 4.06 -11.67 -17.94
CA GLN A 146 4.33 -11.36 -19.35
C GLN A 146 3.76 -10.00 -19.76
N VAL A 147 2.53 -9.68 -19.35
CA VAL A 147 1.91 -8.37 -19.63
C VAL A 147 2.70 -7.24 -18.96
N VAL A 148 3.15 -7.45 -17.71
CA VAL A 148 3.97 -6.45 -17.00
C VAL A 148 5.31 -6.22 -17.72
N LEU A 149 5.97 -7.29 -18.18
CA LEU A 149 7.22 -7.20 -18.95
C LEU A 149 7.02 -6.43 -20.26
N GLU A 150 5.98 -6.74 -21.03
CA GLU A 150 5.67 -6.07 -22.30
C GLU A 150 5.35 -4.59 -22.09
N LEU A 151 4.60 -4.25 -21.06
CA LEU A 151 4.32 -2.87 -20.67
C LEU A 151 5.62 -2.14 -20.29
N ARG A 152 6.51 -2.76 -19.48
CA ARG A 152 7.78 -2.13 -19.09
C ARG A 152 8.72 -1.92 -20.27
N ARG A 153 8.73 -2.81 -21.24
CA ARG A 153 9.48 -2.64 -22.50
C ARG A 153 9.04 -1.42 -23.30
N LYS A 154 7.75 -1.11 -23.24
CA LYS A 154 7.13 -0.02 -23.99
C LYS A 154 7.11 1.31 -23.25
N HIS A 155 7.06 1.29 -21.92
CA HIS A 155 6.84 2.46 -21.08
C HIS A 155 7.92 2.62 -20.01
N ASP A 156 8.84 3.54 -20.22
CA ASP A 156 9.92 3.84 -19.27
C ASP A 156 9.43 4.45 -17.96
N ASN A 157 8.23 5.04 -17.94
CA ASN A 157 7.59 5.59 -16.75
C ASN A 157 6.97 4.51 -15.84
N LEU A 158 6.77 3.26 -16.30
CA LEU A 158 6.37 2.15 -15.45
C LEU A 158 7.56 1.71 -14.59
N LYS A 159 7.55 2.06 -13.30
CA LYS A 159 8.67 1.84 -12.38
C LYS A 159 8.57 0.59 -11.51
N GLY A 160 7.37 0.05 -11.34
CA GLY A 160 7.22 -1.14 -10.52
C GLY A 160 5.79 -1.64 -10.40
N ILE A 161 5.65 -2.63 -9.54
CA ILE A 161 4.37 -3.28 -9.23
C ILE A 161 4.26 -3.57 -7.73
N LYS A 162 3.06 -3.35 -7.18
CA LYS A 162 2.63 -3.91 -5.91
C LYS A 162 1.85 -5.19 -6.20
N ASP A 163 2.35 -6.32 -5.74
CA ASP A 163 1.75 -7.64 -5.94
C ASP A 163 1.15 -8.16 -4.63
N THR A 164 -0.16 -8.03 -4.48
CA THR A 164 -0.89 -8.43 -3.27
C THR A 164 -1.52 -9.80 -3.48
N ILE A 165 -0.71 -10.81 -3.25
CA ILE A 165 -1.09 -12.22 -3.42
C ILE A 165 -0.62 -13.04 -2.19
N SER A 166 -1.42 -14.03 -1.75
CA SER A 166 -1.12 -14.80 -0.54
C SER A 166 0.11 -15.70 -0.68
N GLY A 167 0.36 -16.23 -1.88
CA GLY A 167 1.57 -17.01 -2.17
C GLY A 167 2.65 -16.15 -2.82
N MET A 168 3.88 -16.66 -2.86
CA MET A 168 5.02 -15.96 -3.49
C MET A 168 5.35 -16.46 -4.91
N ASP A 169 4.59 -17.38 -5.46
CA ASP A 169 4.81 -17.95 -6.78
C ASP A 169 4.68 -16.89 -7.88
N HIS A 170 3.60 -16.13 -7.89
CA HIS A 170 3.40 -15.05 -8.86
C HIS A 170 4.44 -13.92 -8.71
N THR A 171 4.71 -13.50 -7.48
CA THR A 171 5.74 -12.46 -7.19
C THR A 171 7.13 -12.91 -7.65
N ARG A 172 7.50 -14.18 -7.43
CA ARG A 172 8.78 -14.72 -7.93
C ARG A 172 8.85 -14.73 -9.46
N GLU A 173 7.76 -15.10 -10.14
CA GLU A 173 7.73 -15.04 -11.61
C GLU A 173 7.81 -13.61 -12.14
N LEU A 174 7.20 -12.64 -11.47
CA LEU A 174 7.37 -11.20 -11.78
C LEU A 174 8.84 -10.77 -11.64
N ILE A 175 9.48 -11.09 -10.51
CA ILE A 175 10.89 -10.77 -10.26
C ILE A 175 11.75 -11.39 -11.37
N LYS A 176 11.57 -12.67 -11.66
CA LYS A 176 12.33 -13.39 -12.66
C LYS A 176 12.09 -12.86 -14.09
N ALA A 177 10.83 -12.60 -14.45
CA ALA A 177 10.50 -12.16 -15.80
C ALA A 177 10.96 -10.72 -16.06
N VAL A 178 10.70 -9.79 -15.13
CA VAL A 178 10.88 -8.36 -15.39
C VAL A 178 12.28 -7.89 -14.98
N LYS A 179 12.77 -8.28 -13.79
CA LYS A 179 14.06 -7.79 -13.29
C LYS A 179 15.28 -8.40 -13.99
N SER A 180 15.12 -9.51 -14.72
CA SER A 180 16.19 -10.04 -15.58
C SER A 180 16.55 -9.09 -16.73
N GLU A 181 15.60 -8.32 -17.22
CA GLU A 181 15.78 -7.34 -18.30
C GLU A 181 15.86 -5.90 -17.75
N PHE A 182 15.10 -5.60 -16.69
CA PHE A 182 15.03 -4.29 -16.05
C PHE A 182 15.37 -4.41 -14.55
N PRO A 183 16.64 -4.45 -14.15
CA PRO A 183 17.05 -4.67 -12.75
C PRO A 183 16.60 -3.57 -11.77
N ASP A 184 16.28 -2.38 -12.30
CA ASP A 184 15.77 -1.23 -11.56
C ASP A 184 14.24 -1.24 -11.35
N PHE A 185 13.53 -2.16 -12.03
CA PHE A 185 12.07 -2.32 -11.84
C PHE A 185 11.78 -2.81 -10.42
N GLU A 186 10.88 -2.12 -9.72
CA GLU A 186 10.58 -2.44 -8.32
C GLU A 186 9.41 -3.42 -8.22
N VAL A 187 9.61 -4.49 -7.44
CA VAL A 187 8.57 -5.50 -7.16
C VAL A 187 8.33 -5.55 -5.66
N PHE A 188 7.17 -5.05 -5.23
CA PHE A 188 6.74 -5.05 -3.83
C PHE A 188 5.68 -6.12 -3.58
N SER A 189 5.78 -6.85 -2.47
CA SER A 189 4.64 -7.62 -1.96
C SER A 189 3.60 -6.71 -1.30
N GLY A 190 2.34 -7.18 -1.23
CA GLY A 190 1.26 -6.42 -0.60
C GLY A 190 0.80 -6.97 0.74
N PHE A 191 1.15 -8.22 1.10
CA PHE A 191 0.91 -8.82 2.41
C PHE A 191 2.18 -8.79 3.23
N ASP A 192 2.09 -8.28 4.46
CA ASP A 192 3.24 -7.98 5.33
C ASP A 192 4.13 -9.19 5.58
N ASP A 193 3.57 -10.37 5.78
CA ASP A 193 4.27 -11.64 6.03
C ASP A 193 5.16 -12.10 4.86
N ASN A 194 4.96 -11.56 3.66
CA ASN A 194 5.74 -11.88 2.46
C ASN A 194 7.01 -11.01 2.28
N ALA A 195 7.24 -9.99 3.13
CA ALA A 195 8.31 -9.02 2.91
C ALA A 195 9.71 -9.65 2.86
N ALA A 196 10.06 -10.51 3.84
CA ALA A 196 11.38 -11.16 3.83
C ALA A 196 11.55 -12.09 2.62
N HIS A 197 10.53 -12.85 2.27
CA HIS A 197 10.58 -13.71 1.08
C HIS A 197 10.74 -12.88 -0.21
N ASN A 198 10.04 -11.76 -0.34
CA ASN A 198 10.17 -10.83 -1.46
C ASN A 198 11.63 -10.37 -1.62
N VAL A 199 12.20 -9.80 -0.55
CA VAL A 199 13.57 -9.26 -0.54
C VAL A 199 14.61 -10.35 -0.82
N LEU A 200 14.50 -11.52 -0.18
CA LEU A 200 15.40 -12.65 -0.38
C LEU A 200 15.31 -13.24 -1.80
N SER A 201 14.17 -13.06 -2.47
CA SER A 201 13.96 -13.47 -3.86
C SER A 201 14.43 -12.43 -4.89
N GLY A 202 14.96 -11.28 -4.46
CA GLY A 202 15.44 -10.20 -5.32
C GLY A 202 14.41 -9.10 -5.61
N GLY A 203 13.29 -9.07 -4.88
CA GLY A 203 12.34 -7.96 -4.89
C GLY A 203 12.82 -6.77 -4.06
N ASP A 204 11.97 -5.77 -3.91
CA ASP A 204 12.34 -4.45 -3.36
C ASP A 204 11.68 -4.14 -2.01
N GLY A 205 10.89 -5.08 -1.47
CA GLY A 205 10.26 -4.95 -0.15
C GLY A 205 8.75 -5.09 -0.15
N ILE A 206 8.09 -4.24 0.61
CA ILE A 206 6.68 -4.38 0.96
C ILE A 206 5.92 -3.05 0.88
N ILE A 207 4.66 -3.12 0.46
CA ILE A 207 3.67 -2.07 0.67
C ILE A 207 2.58 -2.66 1.55
N GLY A 208 2.81 -2.64 2.89
CA GLY A 208 2.08 -3.44 3.88
C GLY A 208 1.36 -2.61 4.93
N GLY A 209 0.19 -3.08 5.37
CA GLY A 209 -0.74 -2.33 6.21
C GLY A 209 -0.39 -2.30 7.69
N LEU A 210 0.37 -3.28 8.22
CA LEU A 210 0.75 -3.34 9.65
C LEU A 210 1.53 -2.11 10.09
N SER A 211 2.26 -1.48 9.20
CA SER A 211 3.02 -0.27 9.51
C SER A 211 2.16 0.95 9.88
N ASN A 212 0.86 0.95 9.64
CA ASN A 212 -0.03 1.95 10.23
C ASN A 212 -0.10 1.83 11.76
N VAL A 213 0.00 0.59 12.29
CA VAL A 213 -0.14 0.27 13.72
C VAL A 213 1.20 0.19 14.42
N VAL A 214 2.20 -0.43 13.78
CA VAL A 214 3.52 -0.74 14.36
C VAL A 214 4.68 -0.36 13.42
N PRO A 215 4.77 0.91 13.00
CA PRO A 215 5.79 1.33 12.03
C PRO A 215 7.22 1.11 12.53
N GLU A 216 7.46 1.22 13.83
CA GLU A 216 8.77 0.99 14.47
C GLU A 216 9.27 -0.43 14.26
N LEU A 217 8.40 -1.43 14.40
CA LEU A 217 8.75 -2.84 14.16
C LEU A 217 9.00 -3.13 12.67
N CYS A 218 8.15 -2.58 11.82
CA CYS A 218 8.28 -2.71 10.38
C CYS A 218 9.60 -2.11 9.87
N SER A 219 9.96 -0.92 10.34
CA SER A 219 11.21 -0.24 9.99
C SER A 219 12.44 -0.98 10.50
N ALA A 220 12.40 -1.49 11.74
CA ALA A 220 13.49 -2.28 12.33
C ALA A 220 13.73 -3.56 11.52
N TRP A 221 12.66 -4.24 11.12
CA TRP A 221 12.75 -5.46 10.31
C TRP A 221 13.35 -5.22 8.92
N ILE A 222 12.91 -4.16 8.23
CA ILE A 222 13.51 -3.76 6.94
C ILE A 222 14.98 -3.38 7.08
N ARG A 223 15.36 -2.73 8.18
CA ARG A 223 16.76 -2.41 8.48
C ARG A 223 17.60 -3.68 8.62
N ALA A 224 17.12 -4.69 9.37
CA ALA A 224 17.79 -5.98 9.47
C ALA A 224 18.02 -6.62 8.10
N MET A 225 17.04 -6.53 7.17
CA MET A 225 17.22 -7.00 5.79
C MET A 225 18.31 -6.23 5.04
N ARG A 226 18.36 -4.90 5.17
CA ARG A 226 19.39 -4.05 4.53
C ARG A 226 20.80 -4.39 5.04
N GLU A 227 20.90 -4.65 6.34
CA GLU A 227 22.17 -4.98 7.02
C GLU A 227 22.57 -6.45 6.86
N ASN A 228 21.72 -7.28 6.24
CA ASN A 228 21.90 -8.74 6.12
C ASN A 228 21.99 -9.43 7.50
N ASP A 229 21.30 -8.89 8.52
CA ASP A 229 21.20 -9.48 9.85
C ASP A 229 20.20 -10.65 9.83
N ALA A 230 20.72 -11.87 9.71
CA ALA A 230 19.90 -13.07 9.60
C ALA A 230 19.04 -13.34 10.84
N GLU A 231 19.55 -13.02 12.03
CA GLU A 231 18.81 -13.19 13.30
C GLU A 231 17.68 -12.16 13.40
N GLY A 232 17.96 -10.89 13.09
CA GLY A 232 16.96 -9.82 13.04
C GLY A 232 15.88 -10.06 11.99
N ILE A 233 16.25 -10.58 10.81
CA ILE A 233 15.28 -10.96 9.77
C ILE A 233 14.35 -12.06 10.28
N ALA A 234 14.89 -13.12 10.89
CA ALA A 234 14.10 -14.23 11.39
C ALA A 234 13.19 -13.81 12.57
N ALA A 235 13.70 -13.05 13.51
CA ALA A 235 12.93 -12.54 14.64
C ALA A 235 11.78 -11.62 14.18
N GLY A 236 12.07 -10.70 13.26
CA GLY A 236 11.07 -9.81 12.69
C GLY A 236 9.99 -10.57 11.92
N GLN A 237 10.36 -11.56 11.09
CA GLN A 237 9.39 -12.40 10.38
C GLN A 237 8.44 -13.12 11.35
N GLN A 238 8.98 -13.71 12.43
CA GLN A 238 8.16 -14.39 13.44
C GLN A 238 7.21 -13.43 14.14
N GLN A 239 7.66 -12.23 14.45
CA GLN A 239 6.83 -11.22 15.11
C GLN A 239 5.74 -10.70 14.14
N ILE A 240 6.08 -10.40 12.91
CA ILE A 240 5.10 -10.00 11.88
C ILE A 240 4.07 -11.11 11.65
N ASN A 241 4.47 -12.38 11.58
CA ASN A 241 3.53 -13.50 11.42
C ASN A 241 2.49 -13.56 12.56
N ARG A 242 2.91 -13.29 13.82
CA ARG A 242 1.96 -13.27 14.95
C ARG A 242 1.08 -12.02 14.95
N LEU A 243 1.60 -10.87 14.52
CA LEU A 243 0.81 -9.64 14.35
C LEU A 243 -0.16 -9.72 13.18
N PHE A 244 0.13 -10.56 12.19
CA PHE A 244 -0.73 -10.75 11.02
C PHE A 244 -2.11 -11.28 11.38
N ASP A 245 -2.26 -11.94 12.56
CA ASP A 245 -3.55 -12.35 13.12
C ASP A 245 -4.56 -11.18 13.22
N ILE A 246 -4.08 -9.93 13.28
CA ILE A 246 -4.94 -8.74 13.34
C ILE A 246 -5.88 -8.65 12.13
N TYR A 247 -5.45 -9.11 10.96
CA TYR A 247 -6.27 -9.09 9.75
C TYR A 247 -7.44 -10.08 9.77
N ALA A 248 -7.40 -11.07 10.67
CA ALA A 248 -8.45 -12.06 10.84
C ALA A 248 -9.51 -11.67 11.89
N VAL A 249 -9.32 -10.56 12.62
CA VAL A 249 -10.25 -10.11 13.68
C VAL A 249 -11.62 -9.72 13.11
N GLY A 250 -11.68 -9.23 11.87
CA GLY A 250 -12.93 -8.84 11.22
C GLY A 250 -13.01 -9.30 9.77
N SER A 251 -14.20 -9.23 9.18
CA SER A 251 -14.42 -9.55 7.76
C SER A 251 -13.76 -8.54 6.81
N LEU A 252 -13.52 -7.32 7.30
CA LEU A 252 -12.84 -6.23 6.58
C LEU A 252 -11.66 -5.73 7.41
N PHE A 253 -10.50 -5.65 6.80
CA PHE A 253 -9.27 -5.26 7.49
C PHE A 253 -9.17 -3.74 7.75
N VAL A 254 -9.85 -2.90 6.97
CA VAL A 254 -9.76 -1.44 7.06
C VAL A 254 -10.12 -0.91 8.44
N PRO A 255 -11.33 -1.20 9.00
CA PRO A 255 -11.70 -0.71 10.32
C PRO A 255 -10.80 -1.28 11.43
N ILE A 256 -10.33 -2.53 11.27
CA ILE A 256 -9.46 -3.20 12.24
C ILE A 256 -8.09 -2.50 12.34
N ILE A 257 -7.49 -2.15 11.21
CA ILE A 257 -6.21 -1.41 11.20
C ILE A 257 -6.38 0.01 11.74
N LYS A 258 -7.45 0.72 11.39
CA LYS A 258 -7.76 2.04 11.99
C LYS A 258 -7.92 1.96 13.51
N GLU A 259 -8.62 0.94 14.00
CA GLU A 259 -8.79 0.70 15.43
C GLU A 259 -7.43 0.40 16.10
N GLY A 260 -6.57 -0.37 15.45
CA GLY A 260 -5.18 -0.56 15.91
C GLY A 260 -4.43 0.77 16.06
N CYS A 261 -4.53 1.67 15.09
CA CYS A 261 -3.95 3.02 15.17
C CYS A 261 -4.54 3.84 16.33
N ARG A 262 -5.86 3.76 16.56
CA ARG A 262 -6.54 4.43 17.67
C ARG A 262 -6.07 3.89 19.01
N LEU A 263 -5.98 2.58 19.16
CA LEU A 263 -5.47 1.95 20.40
C LEU A 263 -4.03 2.34 20.70
N ARG A 264 -3.22 2.55 19.66
CA ARG A 264 -1.84 3.05 19.78
C ARG A 264 -1.76 4.56 20.12
N GLY A 265 -2.89 5.25 20.18
CA GLY A 265 -2.93 6.70 20.43
C GLY A 265 -2.42 7.55 19.25
N VAL A 266 -2.27 6.96 18.05
CA VAL A 266 -1.81 7.68 16.86
C VAL A 266 -2.92 8.57 16.29
N VAL A 267 -4.17 8.08 16.34
CA VAL A 267 -5.35 8.76 15.82
C VAL A 267 -6.49 8.77 16.85
N GLY A 268 -7.42 9.72 16.72
CA GLY A 268 -8.51 9.91 17.69
C GLY A 268 -9.70 8.95 17.51
N ASN A 269 -9.91 8.46 16.29
CA ASN A 269 -11.04 7.60 15.94
C ASN A 269 -10.67 6.57 14.87
N SER A 270 -11.59 5.61 14.63
CA SER A 270 -11.46 4.56 13.62
C SER A 270 -12.58 4.58 12.58
N ILE A 271 -13.20 5.75 12.37
CA ILE A 271 -14.34 5.95 11.47
C ILE A 271 -13.96 5.58 10.04
N CYS A 272 -14.81 4.79 9.39
CA CYS A 272 -14.70 4.39 7.99
C CYS A 272 -15.87 4.95 7.18
N THR A 273 -15.70 4.96 5.86
CA THR A 273 -16.81 5.29 4.94
C THR A 273 -17.89 4.21 4.97
N LYS A 274 -19.15 4.62 4.83
CA LYS A 274 -20.28 3.67 4.69
C LYS A 274 -20.18 2.94 3.34
N PRO A 275 -20.51 1.63 3.26
CA PRO A 275 -21.16 0.80 4.30
C PRO A 275 -20.17 -0.04 5.15
N ILE A 276 -18.90 0.36 5.28
CA ILE A 276 -17.93 -0.36 6.13
C ILE A 276 -18.45 -0.32 7.58
N PRO A 277 -18.56 -1.48 8.27
CA PRO A 277 -19.07 -1.53 9.63
C PRO A 277 -18.07 -0.94 10.63
N GLU A 278 -18.58 -0.42 11.74
CA GLU A 278 -17.77 -0.05 12.90
C GLU A 278 -17.18 -1.29 13.58
N VAL A 279 -16.05 -1.11 14.26
CA VAL A 279 -15.42 -2.16 15.07
C VAL A 279 -16.25 -2.40 16.34
N THR A 280 -16.52 -3.67 16.66
CA THR A 280 -17.22 -4.02 17.90
C THR A 280 -16.28 -3.99 19.11
N ALA A 281 -16.86 -3.95 20.32
CA ALA A 281 -16.07 -3.98 21.55
C ALA A 281 -15.23 -5.29 21.66
N GLU A 282 -15.78 -6.42 21.20
CA GLU A 282 -15.08 -7.71 21.17
C GLU A 282 -13.89 -7.67 20.22
N GLN A 283 -14.06 -7.07 19.04
CA GLN A 283 -12.98 -6.89 18.07
C GLN A 283 -11.88 -5.96 18.61
N THR A 284 -12.26 -4.85 19.25
CA THR A 284 -11.33 -3.94 19.92
C THR A 284 -10.49 -4.69 20.97
N GLU A 285 -11.13 -5.53 21.78
CA GLU A 285 -10.45 -6.29 22.83
C GLU A 285 -9.52 -7.36 22.22
N GLU A 286 -9.90 -7.98 21.10
CA GLU A 286 -9.05 -8.96 20.42
C GLU A 286 -7.82 -8.29 19.79
N ILE A 287 -7.98 -7.12 19.16
CA ILE A 287 -6.84 -6.31 18.68
C ILE A 287 -5.89 -5.98 19.85
N ARG A 288 -6.43 -5.55 21.00
CA ARG A 288 -5.64 -5.25 22.19
C ARG A 288 -4.82 -6.45 22.65
N LYS A 289 -5.41 -7.65 22.71
CA LYS A 289 -4.72 -8.89 23.09
C LYS A 289 -3.60 -9.25 22.11
N ILE A 290 -3.85 -9.11 20.78
CA ILE A 290 -2.83 -9.37 19.77
C ILE A 290 -1.63 -8.44 19.97
N LEU A 291 -1.86 -7.14 20.15
CA LEU A 291 -0.81 -6.16 20.37
C LEU A 291 -0.07 -6.41 21.69
N ALA A 292 -0.80 -6.67 22.79
CA ALA A 292 -0.22 -6.93 24.10
C ALA A 292 0.65 -8.20 24.13
N ARG A 293 0.26 -9.26 23.40
CA ARG A 293 1.05 -10.50 23.24
C ARG A 293 2.44 -10.23 22.66
N GLU A 294 2.57 -9.23 21.82
CA GLU A 294 3.83 -8.82 21.20
C GLU A 294 4.56 -7.69 21.98
N GLY A 295 4.10 -7.37 23.20
CA GLY A 295 4.70 -6.34 24.03
C GLY A 295 4.43 -4.90 23.57
N ILE A 296 3.43 -4.73 22.71
CA ILE A 296 3.06 -3.42 22.17
C ILE A 296 2.08 -2.73 23.12
N THR A 297 2.45 -1.54 23.59
CA THR A 297 1.62 -0.72 24.49
C THR A 297 0.43 -0.12 23.74
N VAL A 298 -0.77 -0.17 24.33
CA VAL A 298 -2.04 0.33 23.79
C VAL A 298 -2.83 1.06 24.86
#